data_feec452660c9dd2059186e0466ceece0
#
_entry.id   feec452660c9dd2059186e0466ceece0
#
_cell.length_a   1.000
_cell.length_b   1.000
_cell.length_c   1.000
_cell.angle_alpha   90.00
_cell.angle_beta   90.00
_cell.angle_gamma   90.00
#
_symmetry.space_group_name_H-M   'P 1'
#
loop_
_entity.id
_entity.type
_entity.pdbx_description
1 polymer ?
#
loop_
_entity_poly.entity_id
_entity_poly.type
_entity_poly.pdbx_seq_one_letter_code
_entity_poly.pdbx_strand_id
1 'polypeptide(L)'
;KSHLIYDLDAETADGIEIAQAVRDESIEDYRVRLHRPGPMLEIEAYPVFKRKAQATRAKKAEKTKKAQEDVNDRNARMKLDRVIQHNFPECESYVIGLDYEVEPTPKQAEKDRAKFIRDCRSLYKAAGVEFKWVAVTPWLTKTGRPVKRLHHHIVMSGGVDERAIRALWMKRRNGRIHLDPLQPDSNGVTALSRYLNAHLHGSKRWTGSRNLVTPPPIYPKRHMSKSRAYKLAMEYEAARTIFETQHKDYTFVAMEVRFSDAVDGAYIYVRMRRKDA
;
A
#
# COMPACT_ATOMS: atom_id res chain seq x y z
N LYS A 1 2.82 -8.51 19.35
CA LYS A 1 3.72 -7.44 18.87
C LYS A 1 4.12 -7.80 17.45
N SER A 2 3.91 -6.92 16.46
CA SER A 2 4.47 -7.09 15.12
C SER A 2 5.83 -6.38 15.10
N HIS A 3 6.89 -7.09 14.78
CA HIS A 3 8.23 -6.52 14.68
C HIS A 3 8.55 -6.29 13.19
N LEU A 4 8.94 -5.06 12.84
CA LEU A 4 9.59 -4.70 11.59
C LEU A 4 11.10 -4.87 11.80
N ILE A 5 11.72 -5.74 11.03
CA ILE A 5 13.12 -6.10 11.25
C ILE A 5 14.08 -5.31 10.37
N TYR A 6 13.60 -4.77 9.27
CA TYR A 6 14.39 -3.86 8.43
C TYR A 6 13.55 -2.66 8.06
N ASP A 7 13.46 -1.72 8.97
CA ASP A 7 13.46 -0.31 8.63
C ASP A 7 14.94 0.11 8.65
N LEU A 8 15.41 0.88 7.73
CA LEU A 8 16.80 1.32 7.65
C LEU A 8 17.31 2.02 8.92
N ASP A 9 16.40 2.33 9.86
CA ASP A 9 16.65 2.99 11.15
C ASP A 9 16.33 2.13 12.38
N ALA A 10 15.95 0.86 12.24
CA ALA A 10 15.62 0.01 13.38
C ALA A 10 16.83 -0.82 13.84
N GLU A 11 17.60 -0.30 14.73
CA GLU A 11 18.78 -0.91 15.35
C GLU A 11 18.51 -2.15 16.22
N THR A 12 17.28 -2.65 16.35
CA THR A 12 16.99 -3.66 17.39
C THR A 12 15.93 -4.67 16.99
N ALA A 13 16.23 -5.56 16.06
CA ALA A 13 15.56 -6.85 16.08
C ALA A 13 16.57 -7.90 16.52
N ASP A 14 16.22 -8.64 17.55
CA ASP A 14 17.06 -9.73 18.02
C ASP A 14 17.19 -10.78 16.90
N GLY A 15 18.40 -10.94 16.35
CA GLY A 15 18.67 -11.91 15.30
C GLY A 15 18.26 -13.34 15.67
N ILE A 16 18.14 -13.64 16.96
CA ILE A 16 17.65 -14.91 17.51
C ILE A 16 16.16 -15.07 17.20
N GLU A 17 15.34 -14.06 17.41
CA GLU A 17 13.90 -14.12 17.12
C GLU A 17 13.63 -14.31 15.63
N ILE A 18 14.39 -13.65 14.77
CA ILE A 18 14.32 -13.85 13.31
C ILE A 18 14.65 -15.30 12.94
N ALA A 19 15.78 -15.78 13.48
CA ALA A 19 16.28 -17.12 13.22
C ALA A 19 15.24 -18.17 13.63
N GLN A 20 14.62 -18.01 14.80
CA GLN A 20 13.57 -18.90 15.31
C GLN A 20 12.32 -18.83 14.42
N ALA A 21 11.83 -17.63 14.08
CA ALA A 21 10.63 -17.46 13.27
C ALA A 21 10.78 -18.05 11.86
N VAL A 22 11.96 -17.91 11.23
CA VAL A 22 12.20 -18.46 9.87
C VAL A 22 12.37 -19.98 9.92
N ARG A 23 12.97 -20.52 10.98
CA ARG A 23 13.29 -21.94 11.14
C ARG A 23 12.24 -22.73 11.91
N ASP A 24 11.12 -22.14 12.24
CA ASP A 24 10.03 -22.83 12.96
C ASP A 24 9.78 -24.21 12.36
N GLU A 25 9.72 -25.23 13.22
CA GLU A 25 9.58 -26.64 12.82
C GLU A 25 8.24 -26.94 12.15
N SER A 26 7.23 -26.12 12.39
CA SER A 26 5.92 -26.22 11.75
C SER A 26 5.94 -25.80 10.28
N ILE A 27 6.96 -25.06 9.85
CA ILE A 27 7.11 -24.61 8.46
C ILE A 27 7.72 -25.73 7.61
N GLU A 28 7.10 -26.02 6.48
CA GLU A 28 7.61 -26.95 5.47
C GLU A 28 8.62 -26.26 4.53
N ASP A 29 8.16 -25.18 3.88
CA ASP A 29 8.94 -24.35 2.98
C ASP A 29 8.37 -22.93 2.90
N TYR A 30 8.83 -22.13 1.95
CA TYR A 30 8.34 -20.80 1.65
C TYR A 30 7.81 -20.72 0.22
N ARG A 31 6.63 -20.15 0.04
CA ARG A 31 6.11 -19.76 -1.27
C ARG A 31 6.48 -18.32 -1.58
N VAL A 32 6.68 -18.06 -2.87
CA VAL A 32 6.95 -16.72 -3.37
C VAL A 32 5.76 -16.22 -4.17
N ARG A 33 5.41 -14.97 -3.99
CA ARG A 33 4.40 -14.25 -4.74
C ARG A 33 4.98 -12.94 -5.23
N LEU A 34 4.79 -12.64 -6.52
CA LEU A 34 5.27 -11.42 -7.15
C LEU A 34 4.10 -10.53 -7.53
N HIS A 35 4.25 -9.24 -7.34
CA HIS A 35 3.33 -8.22 -7.86
C HIS A 35 4.12 -7.21 -8.68
N ARG A 36 3.56 -6.78 -9.81
CA ARG A 36 4.17 -5.78 -10.70
C ARG A 36 3.23 -4.59 -10.90
N PRO A 37 3.04 -3.73 -9.89
CA PRO A 37 2.24 -2.53 -10.03
C PRO A 37 3.07 -1.40 -10.66
N GLY A 38 2.77 -1.01 -11.90
CA GLY A 38 3.50 0.05 -12.60
C GLY A 38 5.01 -0.23 -12.69
N PRO A 39 5.85 0.73 -12.23
CA PRO A 39 7.31 0.57 -12.26
C PRO A 39 7.86 -0.32 -11.15
N MET A 40 7.04 -0.73 -10.20
CA MET A 40 7.48 -1.48 -9.03
C MET A 40 7.39 -3.00 -9.23
N LEU A 41 8.30 -3.73 -8.61
CA LEU A 41 8.24 -5.16 -8.40
C LEU A 41 8.23 -5.42 -6.90
N GLU A 42 7.20 -6.09 -6.42
CA GLU A 42 7.08 -6.53 -5.04
C GLU A 42 7.19 -8.05 -4.98
N ILE A 43 8.03 -8.54 -4.09
CA ILE A 43 8.30 -9.96 -3.89
C ILE A 43 7.94 -10.30 -2.45
N GLU A 44 7.00 -11.20 -2.26
CA GLU A 44 6.60 -11.68 -0.94
C GLU A 44 6.97 -13.15 -0.81
N ALA A 45 7.81 -13.50 0.16
CA ALA A 45 8.01 -14.88 0.57
C ALA A 45 7.29 -15.13 1.89
N TYR A 46 6.44 -16.15 1.92
CA TYR A 46 5.61 -16.49 3.07
C TYR A 46 5.67 -17.99 3.38
N PRO A 47 5.59 -18.37 4.68
CA PRO A 47 5.74 -19.73 5.09
C PRO A 47 4.57 -20.61 4.67
N VAL A 48 4.85 -21.83 4.30
CA VAL A 48 3.90 -22.94 4.10
C VAL A 48 4.05 -23.90 5.25
N PHE A 49 2.96 -24.27 5.89
CA PHE A 49 2.96 -25.08 7.10
C PHE A 49 2.64 -26.53 6.82
N LYS A 50 3.29 -27.43 7.54
CA LYS A 50 2.98 -28.87 7.55
C LYS A 50 1.52 -29.09 7.99
N ARG A 51 0.84 -30.05 7.37
CA ARG A 51 -0.60 -30.32 7.66
C ARG A 51 -0.91 -30.55 9.15
N LYS A 52 -0.03 -31.24 9.90
CA LYS A 52 -0.19 -31.47 11.35
C LYS A 52 -0.14 -30.18 12.17
N ALA A 53 0.69 -29.22 11.76
CA ALA A 53 0.80 -27.93 12.42
C ALA A 53 -0.46 -27.07 12.24
N GLN A 54 -1.19 -27.21 11.14
CA GLN A 54 -2.48 -26.53 10.92
C GLN A 54 -3.53 -26.96 11.94
N ALA A 55 -3.58 -28.24 12.31
CA ALA A 55 -4.52 -28.75 13.33
C ALA A 55 -4.19 -28.23 14.75
N THR A 56 -2.91 -28.04 15.07
CA THR A 56 -2.48 -27.49 16.36
C THR A 56 -2.73 -25.99 16.45
N ARG A 57 -2.68 -25.27 15.32
CA ARG A 57 -3.02 -23.85 15.21
C ARG A 57 -4.46 -23.53 15.51
N ALA A 58 -5.39 -24.41 15.17
CA ALA A 58 -6.80 -24.24 15.53
C ALA A 58 -7.03 -24.12 17.05
N LYS A 59 -6.10 -24.62 17.87
CA LYS A 59 -6.11 -24.52 19.34
C LYS A 59 -5.39 -23.28 19.89
N LYS A 60 -4.53 -22.59 19.09
CA LYS A 60 -3.86 -21.32 19.47
C LYS A 60 -4.74 -20.13 19.08
N ALA A 61 -5.96 -20.09 19.49
CA ALA A 61 -6.95 -19.34 18.76
C ALA A 61 -7.47 -18.08 19.41
N GLU A 62 -6.84 -17.38 20.24
CA GLU A 62 -7.22 -15.98 20.45
C GLU A 62 -6.14 -15.05 19.91
N LYS A 63 -6.16 -14.88 18.58
CA LYS A 63 -5.51 -13.74 17.95
C LYS A 63 -6.06 -12.51 18.62
N THR A 64 -5.21 -11.72 19.25
CA THR A 64 -5.68 -10.47 19.82
C THR A 64 -6.33 -9.66 18.69
N LYS A 65 -7.53 -9.13 18.94
CA LYS A 65 -8.28 -8.31 17.98
C LYS A 65 -7.38 -7.25 17.33
N LYS A 66 -6.48 -6.67 18.11
CA LYS A 66 -5.50 -5.69 17.66
C LYS A 66 -4.51 -6.25 16.62
N ALA A 67 -3.95 -7.44 16.83
CA ALA A 67 -3.01 -8.03 15.86
C ALA A 67 -3.70 -8.33 14.52
N GLN A 68 -4.97 -8.74 14.54
CA GLN A 68 -5.76 -8.93 13.31
C GLN A 68 -6.07 -7.59 12.62
N GLU A 69 -6.37 -6.54 13.37
CA GLU A 69 -6.56 -5.19 12.84
C GLU A 69 -5.30 -4.68 12.17
N ASP A 70 -4.12 -4.85 12.78
CA ASP A 70 -2.82 -4.44 12.22
C ASP A 70 -2.52 -5.16 10.89
N VAL A 71 -2.82 -6.47 10.81
CA VAL A 71 -2.67 -7.23 9.55
C VAL A 71 -3.63 -6.72 8.47
N ASN A 72 -4.89 -6.46 8.83
CA ASN A 72 -5.89 -5.95 7.89
C ASN A 72 -5.52 -4.55 7.39
N ASP A 73 -4.99 -3.70 8.28
CA ASP A 73 -4.56 -2.35 7.94
C ASP A 73 -3.39 -2.37 6.96
N ARG A 74 -2.40 -3.22 7.23
CA ARG A 74 -1.27 -3.42 6.31
C ARG A 74 -1.74 -3.90 4.94
N ASN A 75 -2.58 -4.92 4.89
CA ASN A 75 -3.07 -5.46 3.63
C ASN A 75 -3.86 -4.42 2.82
N ALA A 76 -4.65 -3.58 3.49
CA ALA A 76 -5.36 -2.50 2.84
C ALA A 76 -4.41 -1.42 2.29
N ARG A 77 -3.33 -1.10 3.01
CA ARG A 77 -2.29 -0.16 2.53
C ARG A 77 -1.58 -0.71 1.31
N MET A 78 -1.13 -1.95 1.35
CA MET A 78 -0.47 -2.61 0.20
C MET A 78 -1.38 -2.66 -1.02
N LYS A 79 -2.68 -2.95 -0.81
CA LYS A 79 -3.65 -2.95 -1.90
C LYS A 79 -3.82 -1.56 -2.52
N LEU A 80 -3.95 -0.52 -1.71
CA LEU A 80 -4.06 0.85 -2.21
C LEU A 80 -2.79 1.29 -2.93
N ASP A 81 -1.62 0.98 -2.37
CA ASP A 81 -0.32 1.27 -3.00
C ASP A 81 -0.24 0.65 -4.41
N ARG A 82 -0.53 -0.64 -4.53
CA ARG A 82 -0.54 -1.34 -5.82
C ARG A 82 -1.53 -0.75 -6.82
N VAL A 83 -2.71 -0.35 -6.34
CA VAL A 83 -3.73 0.29 -7.18
C VAL A 83 -3.23 1.64 -7.70
N ILE A 84 -2.63 2.48 -6.83
CA ILE A 84 -2.11 3.79 -7.25
C ILE A 84 -0.95 3.59 -8.21
N GLN A 85 0.05 2.79 -7.86
CA GLN A 85 1.23 2.51 -8.70
C GLN A 85 0.86 2.01 -10.11
N HIS A 86 -0.19 1.21 -10.22
CA HIS A 86 -0.57 0.60 -11.50
C HIS A 86 -1.42 1.49 -12.39
N ASN A 87 -2.29 2.31 -11.81
CA ASN A 87 -3.31 3.04 -12.58
C ASN A 87 -2.96 4.50 -12.83
N PHE A 88 -1.99 5.05 -12.11
CA PHE A 88 -1.67 6.47 -12.18
C PHE A 88 -0.19 6.63 -12.55
N PRO A 89 0.12 6.91 -13.84
CA PRO A 89 1.47 7.18 -14.28
C PRO A 89 2.09 8.34 -13.50
N GLU A 90 3.34 8.16 -13.11
CA GLU A 90 4.13 9.14 -12.39
C GLU A 90 4.29 10.40 -13.25
N CYS A 91 4.30 11.57 -12.63
CA CYS A 91 4.41 12.89 -13.27
C CYS A 91 3.27 13.27 -14.24
N GLU A 92 2.44 12.33 -14.66
CA GLU A 92 1.30 12.57 -15.56
C GLU A 92 -0.04 12.63 -14.83
N SER A 93 -0.12 12.04 -13.63
CA SER A 93 -1.33 12.00 -12.82
C SER A 93 -1.31 13.12 -11.77
N TYR A 94 -2.46 13.39 -11.14
CA TYR A 94 -2.61 14.45 -10.16
C TYR A 94 -2.89 13.91 -8.76
N VAL A 95 -2.29 14.58 -7.76
CA VAL A 95 -2.63 14.47 -6.35
C VAL A 95 -3.38 15.73 -5.95
N ILE A 96 -4.58 15.56 -5.42
CA ILE A 96 -5.50 16.65 -5.10
C ILE A 96 -5.88 16.62 -3.63
N GLY A 97 -5.73 17.76 -2.97
CA GLY A 97 -6.29 18.06 -1.67
C GLY A 97 -7.48 19.01 -1.82
N LEU A 98 -8.64 18.65 -1.28
CA LEU A 98 -9.83 19.50 -1.23
C LEU A 98 -10.11 19.90 0.21
N ASP A 99 -9.98 21.15 0.51
CA ASP A 99 -10.26 21.73 1.82
C ASP A 99 -11.57 22.52 1.82
N TYR A 100 -12.15 22.71 3.00
CA TYR A 100 -13.37 23.49 3.19
C TYR A 100 -13.07 24.83 3.88
N GLU A 101 -13.75 25.87 3.45
CA GLU A 101 -13.73 27.16 4.14
C GLU A 101 -14.56 27.11 5.41
N VAL A 102 -15.74 26.52 5.32
CA VAL A 102 -16.65 26.26 6.44
C VAL A 102 -16.77 24.75 6.63
N GLU A 103 -16.57 24.28 7.85
CA GLU A 103 -16.58 22.85 8.19
C GLU A 103 -17.94 22.21 7.83
N PRO A 104 -18.00 21.25 6.91
CA PRO A 104 -19.23 20.59 6.53
C PRO A 104 -19.59 19.46 7.50
N THR A 105 -20.84 19.04 7.50
CA THR A 105 -21.19 17.76 8.10
C THR A 105 -20.57 16.60 7.28
N PRO A 106 -20.31 15.43 7.91
CA PRO A 106 -19.81 14.25 7.19
C PRO A 106 -20.63 13.89 5.94
N LYS A 107 -21.96 13.94 6.07
CA LYS A 107 -22.89 13.65 4.96
C LYS A 107 -22.79 14.68 3.84
N GLN A 108 -22.58 15.95 4.18
CA GLN A 108 -22.37 17.00 3.18
C GLN A 108 -21.03 16.84 2.47
N ALA A 109 -19.95 16.57 3.21
CA ALA A 109 -18.64 16.32 2.63
C ALA A 109 -18.64 15.15 1.63
N GLU A 110 -19.35 14.07 1.92
CA GLU A 110 -19.52 12.96 0.97
C GLU A 110 -20.26 13.38 -0.31
N LYS A 111 -21.31 14.18 -0.18
CA LYS A 111 -22.07 14.70 -1.33
C LYS A 111 -21.21 15.63 -2.18
N ASP A 112 -20.41 16.50 -1.55
CA ASP A 112 -19.56 17.46 -2.26
C ASP A 112 -18.45 16.75 -3.02
N ARG A 113 -17.78 15.77 -2.38
CA ARG A 113 -16.81 14.90 -3.05
C ARG A 113 -17.42 14.15 -4.23
N ALA A 114 -18.59 13.52 -4.03
CA ALA A 114 -19.26 12.78 -5.08
C ALA A 114 -19.64 13.67 -6.27
N LYS A 115 -20.05 14.92 -5.99
CA LYS A 115 -20.38 15.91 -7.01
C LYS A 115 -19.12 16.38 -7.75
N PHE A 116 -18.03 16.67 -7.03
CA PHE A 116 -16.76 17.02 -7.65
C PHE A 116 -16.28 15.92 -8.61
N ILE A 117 -16.28 14.66 -8.18
CA ILE A 117 -15.93 13.51 -9.02
C ILE A 117 -16.80 13.40 -10.27
N ARG A 118 -18.09 13.68 -10.14
CA ARG A 118 -19.03 13.65 -11.28
C ARG A 118 -18.73 14.76 -12.28
N ASP A 119 -18.42 15.94 -11.81
CA ASP A 119 -18.08 17.07 -12.66
C ASP A 119 -16.73 16.84 -13.36
N CYS A 120 -15.71 16.32 -12.65
CA CYS A 120 -14.47 15.86 -13.25
C CYS A 120 -14.72 14.83 -14.36
N ARG A 121 -15.59 13.83 -14.10
CA ARG A 121 -15.93 12.82 -15.12
C ARG A 121 -16.47 13.46 -16.40
N SER A 122 -17.32 14.47 -16.27
CA SER A 122 -17.87 15.21 -17.43
C SER A 122 -16.77 15.96 -18.18
N LEU A 123 -15.85 16.59 -17.45
CA LEU A 123 -14.70 17.31 -18.00
C LEU A 123 -13.77 16.37 -18.78
N TYR A 124 -13.40 15.21 -18.20
CA TYR A 124 -12.55 14.21 -18.85
C TYR A 124 -13.23 13.60 -20.08
N LYS A 125 -14.53 13.32 -19.98
CA LYS A 125 -15.32 12.84 -21.13
C LYS A 125 -15.31 13.83 -22.28
N ALA A 126 -15.47 15.13 -22.01
CA ALA A 126 -15.42 16.17 -23.02
C ALA A 126 -14.03 16.29 -23.66
N ALA A 127 -12.97 16.03 -22.92
CA ALA A 127 -11.60 15.99 -23.41
C ALA A 127 -11.20 14.69 -24.13
N GLY A 128 -12.06 13.66 -24.12
CA GLY A 128 -11.75 12.34 -24.69
C GLY A 128 -10.70 11.55 -23.89
N VAL A 129 -10.49 11.90 -22.61
CA VAL A 129 -9.47 11.31 -21.75
C VAL A 129 -10.10 10.31 -20.78
N GLU A 130 -9.43 9.18 -20.54
CA GLU A 130 -9.89 8.18 -19.55
C GLU A 130 -9.80 8.76 -18.14
N PHE A 131 -10.91 8.70 -17.40
CA PHE A 131 -10.99 9.17 -16.03
C PHE A 131 -10.88 8.04 -15.02
N LYS A 132 -9.74 7.94 -14.35
CA LYS A 132 -9.50 7.10 -13.17
C LYS A 132 -9.30 7.98 -11.94
N TRP A 133 -9.73 7.49 -10.80
CA TRP A 133 -9.55 8.19 -9.54
C TRP A 133 -9.59 7.25 -8.34
N VAL A 134 -8.90 7.64 -7.28
CA VAL A 134 -8.98 7.09 -5.92
C VAL A 134 -9.18 8.25 -4.97
N ALA A 135 -10.08 8.12 -4.01
CA ALA A 135 -10.35 9.16 -3.01
C ALA A 135 -10.35 8.59 -1.59
N VAL A 136 -9.75 9.36 -0.69
CA VAL A 136 -9.70 9.13 0.75
C VAL A 136 -10.25 10.34 1.46
N THR A 137 -11.10 10.13 2.45
CA THR A 137 -11.60 11.19 3.34
C THR A 137 -11.25 10.79 4.77
N PRO A 138 -10.29 11.45 5.42
CA PRO A 138 -9.98 11.19 6.82
C PRO A 138 -11.14 11.67 7.71
N TRP A 139 -11.76 10.76 8.45
CA TRP A 139 -12.79 11.10 9.44
C TRP A 139 -12.24 11.14 10.85
N LEU A 140 -11.21 10.32 11.10
CA LEU A 140 -10.57 10.16 12.40
C LEU A 140 -9.07 10.37 12.29
N THR A 141 -8.47 10.87 13.33
CA THR A 141 -7.00 10.94 13.49
C THR A 141 -6.43 9.54 13.75
N LYS A 142 -5.09 9.40 13.70
CA LYS A 142 -4.40 8.15 14.08
C LYS A 142 -4.77 7.65 15.49
N THR A 143 -5.20 8.53 16.37
CA THR A 143 -5.61 8.22 17.74
C THR A 143 -7.11 7.95 17.88
N GLY A 144 -7.85 7.86 16.75
CA GLY A 144 -9.29 7.58 16.76
C GLY A 144 -10.18 8.77 17.11
N ARG A 145 -9.64 9.99 17.24
CA ARG A 145 -10.42 11.21 17.47
C ARG A 145 -10.92 11.79 16.14
N PRO A 146 -12.05 12.49 16.11
CA PRO A 146 -12.46 13.22 14.92
C PRO A 146 -11.38 14.17 14.44
N VAL A 147 -11.18 14.28 13.12
CA VAL A 147 -10.27 15.28 12.56
C VAL A 147 -10.81 16.68 12.81
N LYS A 148 -9.91 17.63 13.06
CA LYS A 148 -10.31 19.03 13.33
C LYS A 148 -10.89 19.72 12.11
N ARG A 149 -10.47 19.31 10.91
CA ARG A 149 -10.92 19.84 9.62
C ARG A 149 -11.10 18.69 8.65
N LEU A 150 -12.31 18.55 8.12
CA LEU A 150 -12.56 17.60 7.05
C LEU A 150 -11.91 18.06 5.75
N HIS A 151 -11.27 17.12 5.06
CA HIS A 151 -10.66 17.34 3.77
C HIS A 151 -10.69 16.04 2.96
N HIS A 152 -10.48 16.14 1.66
CA HIS A 152 -10.40 14.98 0.80
C HIS A 152 -9.04 14.91 0.13
N HIS A 153 -8.50 13.72 0.04
CA HIS A 153 -7.35 13.42 -0.81
C HIS A 153 -7.84 12.60 -2.00
N ILE A 154 -7.44 13.02 -3.19
CA ILE A 154 -7.82 12.36 -4.43
C ILE A 154 -6.56 12.19 -5.28
N VAL A 155 -6.36 10.98 -5.82
CA VAL A 155 -5.42 10.74 -6.91
C VAL A 155 -6.24 10.51 -8.16
N MET A 156 -5.93 11.20 -9.25
CA MET A 156 -6.65 11.03 -10.51
C MET A 156 -5.73 11.09 -11.73
N SER A 157 -6.17 10.48 -12.82
CA SER A 157 -5.48 10.55 -14.10
C SER A 157 -5.28 12.01 -14.55
N GLY A 158 -4.20 12.27 -15.25
CA GLY A 158 -3.95 13.58 -15.88
C GLY A 158 -4.61 13.71 -17.25
N GLY A 159 -4.03 14.58 -18.09
CA GLY A 159 -4.49 14.79 -19.46
C GLY A 159 -5.60 15.84 -19.63
N VAL A 160 -5.95 16.55 -18.55
CA VAL A 160 -6.92 17.66 -18.55
C VAL A 160 -6.30 18.87 -17.87
N ASP A 161 -6.65 20.08 -18.32
CA ASP A 161 -6.14 21.31 -17.75
C ASP A 161 -6.45 21.44 -16.25
N GLU A 162 -5.42 21.66 -15.46
CA GLU A 162 -5.49 21.85 -14.01
C GLU A 162 -6.42 23.00 -13.61
N ARG A 163 -6.42 24.10 -14.37
CA ARG A 163 -7.27 25.28 -14.13
C ARG A 163 -8.74 24.90 -14.21
N ALA A 164 -9.09 24.06 -15.18
CA ALA A 164 -10.46 23.55 -15.32
C ALA A 164 -10.86 22.68 -14.12
N ILE A 165 -9.97 21.81 -13.64
CA ILE A 165 -10.22 21.00 -12.44
C ILE A 165 -10.38 21.89 -11.20
N ARG A 166 -9.48 22.86 -11.00
CA ARG A 166 -9.54 23.81 -9.88
C ARG A 166 -10.85 24.60 -9.86
N ALA A 167 -11.30 25.07 -11.04
CA ALA A 167 -12.53 25.81 -11.19
C ALA A 167 -13.78 25.02 -10.72
N LEU A 168 -13.79 23.68 -10.89
CA LEU A 168 -14.92 22.84 -10.46
C LEU A 168 -15.12 22.87 -8.94
N TRP A 169 -14.06 22.95 -8.14
CA TRP A 169 -14.17 23.05 -6.68
C TRP A 169 -14.43 24.49 -6.23
N MET A 170 -13.68 25.44 -6.74
CA MET A 170 -13.76 26.86 -6.35
C MET A 170 -15.09 27.52 -6.70
N LYS A 171 -15.71 27.16 -7.84
CA LYS A 171 -17.01 27.69 -8.28
C LYS A 171 -18.12 27.53 -7.25
N ARG A 172 -17.98 26.59 -6.33
CA ARG A 172 -18.95 26.25 -5.31
C ARG A 172 -18.73 26.92 -3.97
N ARG A 173 -17.68 27.72 -3.85
CA ARG A 173 -17.24 28.34 -2.59
C ARG A 173 -17.01 27.31 -1.47
N ASN A 174 -16.63 26.07 -1.84
CA ASN A 174 -16.40 25.03 -0.86
C ASN A 174 -15.11 25.25 -0.07
N GLY A 175 -14.10 25.90 -0.63
CA GLY A 175 -12.81 26.13 -0.01
C GLY A 175 -11.64 26.05 -1.01
N ARG A 176 -10.47 25.68 -0.51
CA ARG A 176 -9.25 25.62 -1.31
C ARG A 176 -9.08 24.28 -1.99
N ILE A 177 -8.38 24.27 -3.10
CA ILE A 177 -7.91 23.09 -3.80
C ILE A 177 -6.40 23.15 -3.98
N HIS A 178 -5.70 22.14 -3.51
CA HIS A 178 -4.31 21.87 -3.81
C HIS A 178 -4.27 20.80 -4.91
N LEU A 179 -3.51 21.03 -5.94
CA LEU A 179 -3.36 20.09 -7.05
C LEU A 179 -1.91 20.12 -7.50
N ASP A 180 -1.27 18.97 -7.40
CA ASP A 180 0.13 18.78 -7.74
C ASP A 180 0.29 17.54 -8.63
N PRO A 181 1.28 17.51 -9.53
CA PRO A 181 1.63 16.28 -10.23
C PRO A 181 1.99 15.18 -9.25
N LEU A 182 1.62 13.94 -9.57
CA LEU A 182 2.00 12.75 -8.79
C LEU A 182 3.52 12.54 -8.92
N GLN A 183 4.26 12.91 -7.90
CA GLN A 183 5.71 12.75 -7.84
C GLN A 183 6.09 11.47 -7.10
N PRO A 184 6.89 10.58 -7.72
CA PRO A 184 7.43 9.42 -7.06
C PRO A 184 8.68 9.76 -6.23
N ASP A 185 8.94 8.91 -5.25
CA ASP A 185 10.25 8.80 -4.60
C ASP A 185 10.95 7.48 -5.02
N SER A 186 12.04 7.11 -4.37
CA SER A 186 12.72 5.84 -4.61
C SER A 186 11.80 4.61 -4.41
N ASN A 187 10.77 4.74 -3.57
CA ASN A 187 9.75 3.73 -3.32
C ASN A 187 8.50 3.88 -4.22
N GLY A 188 8.59 4.63 -5.33
CA GLY A 188 7.45 4.99 -6.14
C GLY A 188 6.50 5.94 -5.39
N VAL A 189 5.22 5.62 -5.31
CA VAL A 189 4.22 6.47 -4.62
C VAL A 189 3.85 5.93 -3.22
N THR A 190 4.71 5.13 -2.62
CA THR A 190 4.42 4.50 -1.30
C THR A 190 4.27 5.52 -0.18
N ALA A 191 5.05 6.60 -0.20
CA ALA A 191 4.92 7.67 0.79
C ALA A 191 3.51 8.29 0.74
N LEU A 192 2.98 8.56 -0.45
CA LEU A 192 1.61 9.01 -0.65
C LEU A 192 0.60 7.98 -0.16
N SER A 193 0.76 6.71 -0.50
CA SER A 193 -0.13 5.64 -0.06
C SER A 193 -0.13 5.48 1.46
N ARG A 194 1.03 5.60 2.10
CA ARG A 194 1.15 5.61 3.57
C ARG A 194 0.43 6.81 4.20
N TYR A 195 0.61 7.99 3.61
CA TYR A 195 -0.07 9.20 4.06
C TYR A 195 -1.59 9.06 3.93
N LEU A 196 -2.09 8.62 2.79
CA LEU A 196 -3.51 8.41 2.54
C LEU A 196 -4.13 7.38 3.51
N ASN A 197 -3.37 6.34 3.86
CA ASN A 197 -3.83 5.28 4.78
C ASN A 197 -3.62 5.61 6.27
N ALA A 198 -2.87 6.64 6.61
CA ALA A 198 -2.54 6.96 8.00
C ALA A 198 -3.76 7.33 8.86
N HIS A 199 -4.86 7.73 8.22
CA HIS A 199 -6.08 8.23 8.86
C HIS A 199 -7.29 7.33 8.62
N LEU A 200 -7.09 6.09 8.17
CA LEU A 200 -8.17 5.21 7.78
C LEU A 200 -8.57 4.25 8.89
N HIS A 201 -9.70 4.52 9.48
CA HIS A 201 -10.38 3.63 10.42
C HIS A 201 -11.72 3.17 9.85
N GLY A 202 -12.11 1.93 10.13
CA GLY A 202 -13.40 1.39 9.72
C GLY A 202 -13.36 0.52 8.46
N SER A 203 -14.54 0.11 8.00
CA SER A 203 -14.69 -0.90 6.94
C SER A 203 -14.40 -0.37 5.52
N LYS A 204 -14.64 0.91 5.25
CA LYS A 204 -14.46 1.52 3.94
C LYS A 204 -13.36 2.59 3.96
N ARG A 205 -12.15 2.16 3.72
CA ARG A 205 -10.95 3.00 3.87
C ARG A 205 -10.70 3.95 2.71
N TRP A 206 -11.10 3.58 1.49
CA TRP A 206 -10.98 4.40 0.29
C TRP A 206 -12.07 4.06 -0.72
N THR A 207 -12.31 4.96 -1.66
CA THR A 207 -13.22 4.77 -2.79
C THR A 207 -12.49 5.04 -4.08
N GLY A 208 -12.92 4.43 -5.18
CA GLY A 208 -12.27 4.64 -6.48
C GLY A 208 -13.20 4.37 -7.65
N SER A 209 -12.73 4.72 -8.84
CA SER A 209 -13.44 4.45 -10.08
C SER A 209 -13.50 2.94 -10.37
N ARG A 210 -14.51 2.50 -11.11
CA ARG A 210 -14.73 1.07 -11.41
C ARG A 210 -13.72 0.49 -12.42
N ASN A 211 -13.06 1.34 -13.18
CA ASN A 211 -12.06 0.98 -14.19
C ASN A 211 -10.63 0.89 -13.63
N LEU A 212 -10.46 0.91 -12.31
CA LEU A 212 -9.18 0.64 -11.68
C LEU A 212 -8.80 -0.82 -11.83
N VAL A 213 -7.56 -1.05 -12.26
CA VAL A 213 -6.99 -2.40 -12.39
C VAL A 213 -6.11 -2.70 -11.18
N THR A 214 -6.27 -3.87 -10.60
CA THR A 214 -5.32 -4.43 -9.63
C THR A 214 -4.60 -5.58 -10.32
N PRO A 215 -3.28 -5.46 -10.59
CA PRO A 215 -2.56 -6.53 -11.25
C PRO A 215 -2.59 -7.81 -10.42
N PRO A 216 -2.91 -8.96 -11.03
CA PRO A 216 -2.95 -10.22 -10.31
C PRO A 216 -1.54 -10.62 -9.86
N PRO A 217 -1.43 -11.37 -8.75
CA PRO A 217 -0.16 -11.90 -8.31
C PRO A 217 0.34 -13.00 -9.26
N ILE A 218 1.65 -13.05 -9.44
CA ILE A 218 2.35 -14.10 -10.19
C ILE A 218 2.95 -15.06 -9.17
N TYR A 219 2.70 -16.36 -9.33
CA TYR A 219 3.22 -17.41 -8.46
C TYR A 219 4.29 -18.21 -9.20
N PRO A 220 5.58 -18.03 -8.88
CA PRO A 220 6.64 -18.88 -9.42
C PRO A 220 6.42 -20.35 -9.06
N LYS A 221 6.72 -21.26 -9.97
CA LYS A 221 6.59 -22.71 -9.72
C LYS A 221 7.54 -23.22 -8.63
N ARG A 222 8.70 -22.57 -8.47
CA ARG A 222 9.72 -22.94 -7.49
C ARG A 222 9.40 -22.37 -6.12
N HIS A 223 9.38 -23.23 -5.12
CA HIS A 223 9.34 -22.85 -3.71
C HIS A 223 10.73 -22.38 -3.25
N MET A 224 10.76 -21.61 -2.20
CA MET A 224 12.00 -21.17 -1.54
C MET A 224 12.23 -22.06 -0.32
N SER A 225 13.39 -22.70 -0.23
CA SER A 225 13.74 -23.51 0.95
C SER A 225 13.89 -22.65 2.21
N LYS A 226 13.68 -23.25 3.38
CA LYS A 226 13.91 -22.57 4.68
C LYS A 226 15.32 -22.00 4.81
N SER A 227 16.35 -22.76 4.36
CA SER A 227 17.74 -22.29 4.38
C SER A 227 17.93 -21.02 3.55
N ARG A 228 17.31 -20.95 2.38
CA ARG A 228 17.37 -19.74 1.54
C ARG A 228 16.57 -18.58 2.16
N ALA A 229 15.40 -18.84 2.70
CA ALA A 229 14.62 -17.83 3.41
C ALA A 229 15.38 -17.26 4.60
N TYR A 230 16.04 -18.13 5.37
CA TYR A 230 16.91 -17.73 6.48
C TYR A 230 18.06 -16.83 6.04
N LYS A 231 18.79 -17.22 4.99
CA LYS A 231 19.89 -16.42 4.46
C LYS A 231 19.40 -15.03 4.02
N LEU A 232 18.28 -14.97 3.30
CA LEU A 232 17.70 -13.70 2.87
C LEU A 232 17.24 -12.83 4.06
N ALA A 233 16.67 -13.45 5.11
CA ALA A 233 16.21 -12.73 6.28
C ALA A 233 17.35 -12.17 7.15
N MET A 234 18.49 -12.85 7.19
CA MET A 234 19.61 -12.50 8.06
C MET A 234 20.69 -11.64 7.39
N GLU A 235 20.78 -11.69 6.06
CA GLU A 235 21.88 -11.08 5.32
C GLU A 235 21.31 -10.10 4.27
N TYR A 236 21.06 -8.85 4.67
CA TYR A 236 20.46 -7.82 3.82
C TYR A 236 21.22 -7.57 2.52
N GLU A 237 22.54 -7.40 2.57
CA GLU A 237 23.36 -7.14 1.38
C GLU A 237 23.44 -8.35 0.44
N ALA A 238 23.47 -9.56 1.00
CA ALA A 238 23.38 -10.76 0.19
C ALA A 238 22.00 -10.89 -0.47
N ALA A 239 20.93 -10.55 0.24
CA ALA A 239 19.58 -10.52 -0.31
C ALA A 239 19.48 -9.52 -1.46
N ARG A 240 19.97 -8.29 -1.29
CA ARG A 240 20.03 -7.27 -2.33
C ARG A 240 20.70 -7.79 -3.59
N THR A 241 21.92 -8.33 -3.46
CA THR A 241 22.68 -8.89 -4.59
C THR A 241 21.94 -10.02 -5.30
N ILE A 242 21.29 -10.91 -4.53
CA ILE A 242 20.51 -12.02 -5.07
C ILE A 242 19.31 -11.50 -5.89
N PHE A 243 18.55 -10.55 -5.36
CA PHE A 243 17.39 -10.03 -6.04
C PHE A 243 17.74 -9.20 -7.28
N GLU A 244 18.77 -8.37 -7.23
CA GLU A 244 19.26 -7.60 -8.39
C GLU A 244 19.82 -8.52 -9.51
N THR A 245 20.45 -9.63 -9.14
CA THR A 245 20.91 -10.64 -10.12
C THR A 245 19.75 -11.38 -10.78
N GLN A 246 18.69 -11.68 -10.01
CA GLN A 246 17.51 -12.38 -10.52
C GLN A 246 16.57 -11.50 -11.34
N HIS A 247 16.55 -10.20 -11.05
CA HIS A 247 15.67 -9.21 -11.66
C HIS A 247 16.49 -8.05 -12.23
N LYS A 248 17.25 -8.33 -13.28
CA LYS A 248 18.27 -7.42 -13.85
C LYS A 248 17.73 -6.06 -14.27
N ASP A 249 16.44 -6.00 -14.64
CA ASP A 249 15.76 -4.77 -15.07
C ASP A 249 15.30 -3.90 -13.91
N TYR A 250 15.53 -4.37 -12.67
CA TYR A 250 15.09 -3.69 -11.46
C TYR A 250 16.26 -3.35 -10.55
N THR A 251 16.16 -2.24 -9.84
CA THR A 251 17.03 -1.84 -8.73
C THR A 251 16.35 -2.18 -7.42
N PHE A 252 17.11 -2.73 -6.48
CA PHE A 252 16.62 -3.02 -5.14
C PHE A 252 16.33 -1.72 -4.38
N VAL A 253 15.17 -1.64 -3.75
CA VAL A 253 14.73 -0.44 -2.99
C VAL A 253 14.72 -0.71 -1.50
N ALA A 254 14.03 -1.77 -1.07
CA ALA A 254 13.89 -2.10 0.34
C ALA A 254 13.56 -3.57 0.53
N MET A 255 13.90 -4.09 1.71
CA MET A 255 13.43 -5.38 2.19
C MET A 255 12.96 -5.26 3.63
N GLU A 256 11.87 -5.93 3.95
CA GLU A 256 11.33 -6.05 5.29
C GLU A 256 11.16 -7.53 5.64
N VAL A 257 11.60 -7.92 6.81
CA VAL A 257 11.29 -9.23 7.39
C VAL A 257 10.31 -8.99 8.53
N ARG A 258 9.16 -9.64 8.46
CA ARG A 258 8.07 -9.45 9.43
C ARG A 258 7.69 -10.76 10.06
N PHE A 259 7.54 -10.75 11.36
CA PHE A 259 6.87 -11.79 12.13
C PHE A 259 5.88 -11.16 13.08
N SER A 260 4.91 -11.93 13.55
CA SER A 260 3.83 -11.42 14.38
C SER A 260 3.28 -12.55 15.22
N ASP A 261 2.89 -12.26 16.44
CA ASP A 261 2.21 -13.18 17.35
C ASP A 261 0.88 -13.71 16.77
N ALA A 262 0.32 -13.00 15.79
CA ALA A 262 -0.93 -13.38 15.12
C ALA A 262 -0.73 -14.42 14.00
N VAL A 263 0.49 -14.51 13.45
CA VAL A 263 0.80 -15.37 12.31
C VAL A 263 2.18 -15.97 12.53
N ASP A 264 2.26 -17.31 12.65
CA ASP A 264 3.54 -17.98 12.84
C ASP A 264 4.44 -17.83 11.62
N GLY A 265 5.76 -17.86 11.83
CA GLY A 265 6.77 -17.75 10.81
C GLY A 265 7.10 -16.31 10.40
N ALA A 266 8.19 -16.17 9.68
CA ALA A 266 8.62 -14.88 9.14
C ALA A 266 8.12 -14.68 7.71
N TYR A 267 7.81 -13.43 7.38
CA TYR A 267 7.37 -12.99 6.05
C TYR A 267 8.42 -12.05 5.51
N ILE A 268 9.03 -12.39 4.37
CA ILE A 268 10.03 -11.56 3.69
C ILE A 268 9.31 -10.78 2.61
N TYR A 269 9.46 -9.47 2.64
CA TYR A 269 8.87 -8.56 1.69
C TYR A 269 9.95 -7.69 1.06
N VAL A 270 10.08 -7.76 -0.26
CA VAL A 270 11.10 -7.03 -1.02
C VAL A 270 10.43 -6.11 -2.02
N ARG A 271 10.96 -4.91 -2.16
CA ARG A 271 10.55 -3.94 -3.17
C ARG A 271 11.73 -3.60 -4.07
N MET A 272 11.44 -3.55 -5.35
CA MET A 272 12.38 -3.17 -6.39
C MET A 272 11.68 -2.19 -7.34
N ARG A 273 12.45 -1.30 -7.96
CA ARG A 273 11.97 -0.34 -8.97
C ARG A 273 12.64 -0.63 -10.30
N ARG A 274 11.89 -0.53 -11.38
CA ARG A 274 12.40 -0.68 -12.74
C ARG A 274 13.43 0.43 -13.05
N LYS A 275 14.54 0.09 -13.70
CA LYS A 275 15.68 1.00 -13.93
C LYS A 275 15.38 2.12 -14.91
N ASP A 276 14.43 1.91 -15.80
CA ASP A 276 14.03 2.82 -16.88
C ASP A 276 12.73 3.61 -16.55
N ALA A 277 12.34 3.63 -15.28
CA ALA A 277 11.11 4.27 -14.82
C ALA A 277 11.36 5.47 -13.91
#